data_11ab4c908e829d26f12a41028edaf11c
#
_entry.id   11ab4c908e829d26f12a41028edaf11c
#
_cell.length_a   1.000
_cell.length_b   1.000
_cell.length_c   1.000
_cell.angle_alpha   90.00
_cell.angle_beta   90.00
_cell.angle_gamma   90.00
#
_symmetry.space_group_name_H-M   'P 1'
#
loop_
_entity.id
_entity.type
_entity.pdbx_description
1 polymer ?
#
loop_
_entity_poly.entity_id
_entity_poly.type
_entity_poly.pdbx_seq_one_letter_code
_entity_poly.pdbx_strand_id
1 'polypeptide(L)'
;MVDVFSKRLLSLVVGFALALCLGACGGKHDPEEPEQPDPEVTDTFAKGVDVSWVTEMESKGYKFYDSKGQARECTELLNELGANAVRLRVWVNPADGWNGRDDVVVKAKRAQALGMKVLIDFHYSDTWADPAHQTVPAAWKGKDAAAMAAAVKAHTQDVLQALKSAGVDVAWVQVGNEVTGGMLWNTGKVSGTSVGQFVSYFHAGREAVKAVYPDAKVVLHIDNGWKMETLNWFLTLMKSHSLQYDILGLSLYPSYWENGAYPDWTPKVKQFVSNVPVLVKNYGKPVMLVEFGMPASQPDKAAAALRYIIDQTKNNDSFLGVFYWEPEAEHDRCGYDYGAFSGGKPTSALDPFKD
;
A
#
# COMPACT_ATOMS: atom_id res chain seq x y z
N MET A 1 37.71 3.35 57.89
CA MET A 1 37.25 2.31 58.81
C MET A 1 36.55 1.29 57.94
N VAL A 2 37.25 0.25 57.44
CA VAL A 2 37.36 -1.07 58.11
C VAL A 2 35.97 -1.76 58.02
N ASP A 3 35.71 -2.91 57.45
CA ASP A 3 36.44 -4.12 56.99
C ASP A 3 35.43 -4.98 56.20
N VAL A 4 35.71 -5.64 55.12
CA VAL A 4 36.49 -6.88 54.85
C VAL A 4 35.78 -8.19 55.23
N PHE A 5 35.88 -9.17 54.30
CA PHE A 5 35.78 -10.65 54.41
C PHE A 5 34.39 -11.29 54.18
N SER A 6 34.29 -12.41 53.52
CA SER A 6 35.22 -13.35 52.82
C SER A 6 34.39 -14.57 52.30
N LYS A 7 34.73 -15.06 51.15
CA LYS A 7 34.88 -16.45 50.63
C LYS A 7 34.14 -17.64 51.29
N ARG A 8 33.59 -18.53 50.41
CA ARG A 8 34.00 -19.95 50.14
C ARG A 8 32.95 -20.60 49.25
N LEU A 9 33.24 -21.02 48.08
CA LEU A 9 33.84 -22.22 47.48
C LEU A 9 33.52 -23.52 48.20
N LEU A 10 32.77 -24.45 47.57
CA LEU A 10 32.98 -25.88 47.70
C LEU A 10 32.47 -26.65 46.50
N SER A 11 33.41 -27.23 45.80
CA SER A 11 33.22 -28.26 44.76
C SER A 11 32.94 -29.61 45.43
N LEU A 12 32.16 -30.48 44.79
CA LEU A 12 32.30 -31.93 44.97
C LEU A 12 32.00 -32.69 43.67
N VAL A 13 32.99 -33.43 43.25
CA VAL A 13 33.08 -34.40 42.15
C VAL A 13 32.80 -35.80 42.76
N VAL A 14 32.56 -36.78 41.86
CA VAL A 14 32.53 -38.25 42.01
C VAL A 14 31.11 -38.83 41.83
N GLY A 15 30.83 -39.81 41.00
CA GLY A 15 31.69 -40.85 40.45
C GLY A 15 30.95 -41.69 39.40
N PHE A 16 31.76 -42.30 38.60
CA PHE A 16 31.45 -43.30 37.56
C PHE A 16 30.86 -44.60 38.16
N ALA A 17 29.84 -45.15 37.47
CA ALA A 17 29.57 -46.60 37.55
C ALA A 17 29.14 -47.09 36.17
N LEU A 18 30.02 -47.87 35.59
CA LEU A 18 29.87 -48.66 34.41
C LEU A 18 29.09 -49.93 34.75
N ALA A 19 28.01 -50.24 34.06
CA ALA A 19 27.44 -51.58 34.03
C ALA A 19 27.07 -51.95 32.59
N LEU A 20 27.88 -52.87 32.01
CA LEU A 20 27.53 -53.62 30.81
C LEU A 20 26.44 -54.62 31.15
N CYS A 21 25.39 -54.70 30.40
CA CYS A 21 24.60 -55.90 30.16
C CYS A 21 24.23 -56.00 28.67
N LEU A 22 24.56 -57.13 28.11
CA LEU A 22 24.33 -57.58 26.75
C LEU A 22 22.83 -57.95 26.53
N GLY A 23 22.34 -57.64 25.36
CA GLY A 23 21.45 -58.50 24.56
C GLY A 23 19.96 -58.29 24.67
N ALA A 24 19.35 -57.78 23.60
CA ALA A 24 18.33 -58.46 22.82
C ALA A 24 17.72 -57.52 21.75
N CYS A 25 17.63 -57.98 20.53
CA CYS A 25 16.94 -57.35 19.43
C CYS A 25 15.46 -57.10 19.74
N GLY A 26 15.05 -55.85 19.56
CA GLY A 26 13.62 -55.49 19.56
C GLY A 26 13.54 -54.07 18.99
N GLY A 27 13.12 -53.98 17.71
CA GLY A 27 12.93 -52.67 17.06
C GLY A 27 11.95 -51.81 17.88
N LYS A 28 12.44 -50.76 18.45
CA LYS A 28 11.60 -49.65 18.94
C LYS A 28 11.59 -48.57 17.88
N HIS A 29 10.42 -48.33 17.32
CA HIS A 29 10.13 -47.03 16.69
C HIS A 29 10.43 -45.96 17.71
N ASP A 30 11.41 -45.12 17.43
CA ASP A 30 11.53 -43.82 18.08
C ASP A 30 10.27 -43.03 17.75
N PRO A 31 9.62 -42.37 18.70
CA PRO A 31 8.54 -41.45 18.37
C PRO A 31 9.15 -40.34 17.52
N GLU A 32 8.65 -40.18 16.30
CA GLU A 32 8.95 -39.00 15.47
C GLU A 32 8.70 -37.76 16.31
N GLU A 33 9.73 -36.97 16.49
CA GLU A 33 9.62 -35.60 17.02
C GLU A 33 8.59 -34.90 16.14
N PRO A 34 7.59 -34.21 16.72
CA PRO A 34 6.61 -33.48 15.90
C PRO A 34 7.39 -32.49 15.04
N GLU A 35 7.30 -32.61 13.73
CA GLU A 35 7.80 -31.62 12.79
C GLU A 35 7.30 -30.26 13.24
N GLN A 36 8.23 -29.37 13.62
CA GLN A 36 7.90 -27.97 13.79
C GLN A 36 7.35 -27.49 12.45
N PRO A 37 6.16 -26.89 12.41
CA PRO A 37 5.67 -26.31 11.17
C PRO A 37 6.74 -25.35 10.68
N ASP A 38 7.09 -25.48 9.40
CA ASP A 38 7.95 -24.52 8.71
C ASP A 38 7.44 -23.10 9.05
N PRO A 39 8.32 -22.15 9.35
CA PRO A 39 7.90 -20.78 9.56
C PRO A 39 7.08 -20.37 8.34
N GLU A 40 5.80 -20.03 8.56
CA GLU A 40 4.96 -19.46 7.52
C GLU A 40 5.79 -18.41 6.77
N VAL A 41 6.09 -18.67 5.52
CA VAL A 41 6.64 -17.68 4.60
C VAL A 41 5.52 -16.65 4.47
N THR A 42 5.53 -15.65 5.34
CA THR A 42 4.61 -14.53 5.22
C THR A 42 4.91 -13.89 3.87
N ASP A 43 3.99 -14.06 2.92
CA ASP A 43 4.07 -13.43 1.61
C ASP A 43 4.08 -11.90 1.85
N THR A 44 5.28 -11.35 1.92
CA THR A 44 5.48 -9.94 2.24
C THR A 44 5.19 -9.05 1.04
N PHE A 45 5.15 -9.63 -0.17
CA PHE A 45 4.86 -8.90 -1.40
C PHE A 45 3.37 -8.60 -1.52
N ALA A 46 3.02 -7.32 -1.60
CA ALA A 46 1.63 -6.92 -1.76
C ALA A 46 1.16 -7.11 -3.21
N LYS A 47 0.14 -7.94 -3.39
CA LYS A 47 -0.69 -8.05 -4.59
C LYS A 47 -1.98 -7.29 -4.28
N GLY A 48 -1.94 -5.96 -4.45
CA GLY A 48 -2.98 -5.05 -3.97
C GLY A 48 -3.97 -4.64 -5.06
N VAL A 49 -5.13 -4.22 -4.61
CA VAL A 49 -6.18 -3.62 -5.43
C VAL A 49 -6.72 -2.37 -4.75
N ASP A 50 -6.95 -1.29 -5.50
CA ASP A 50 -7.76 -0.17 -5.03
C ASP A 50 -9.22 -0.50 -5.33
N VAL A 51 -10.08 -0.43 -4.33
CA VAL A 51 -11.51 -0.76 -4.45
C VAL A 51 -12.38 0.34 -3.82
N SER A 52 -11.97 1.57 -4.03
CA SER A 52 -12.59 2.72 -3.37
C SER A 52 -13.99 3.02 -3.92
N TRP A 53 -14.33 2.60 -5.15
CA TRP A 53 -15.67 2.74 -5.72
C TRP A 53 -16.66 1.65 -5.33
N VAL A 54 -16.22 0.53 -4.77
CA VAL A 54 -17.05 -0.68 -4.60
C VAL A 54 -18.37 -0.41 -3.89
N THR A 55 -18.39 0.33 -2.78
CA THR A 55 -19.60 0.62 -2.01
C THR A 55 -20.58 1.53 -2.76
N GLU A 56 -20.07 2.51 -3.50
CA GLU A 56 -20.87 3.37 -4.38
C GLU A 56 -21.49 2.57 -5.52
N MET A 57 -20.74 1.69 -6.17
CA MET A 57 -21.23 0.82 -7.23
C MET A 57 -22.33 -0.12 -6.72
N GLU A 58 -22.11 -0.78 -5.58
CA GLU A 58 -23.10 -1.65 -4.93
C GLU A 58 -24.39 -0.90 -4.59
N SER A 59 -24.29 0.33 -4.08
CA SER A 59 -25.45 1.16 -3.76
C SER A 59 -26.29 1.51 -4.98
N LYS A 60 -25.66 1.59 -6.16
CA LYS A 60 -26.30 1.79 -7.45
C LYS A 60 -26.81 0.48 -8.08
N GLY A 61 -26.72 -0.64 -7.34
CA GLY A 61 -27.24 -1.95 -7.76
C GLY A 61 -26.30 -2.72 -8.68
N TYR A 62 -25.03 -2.32 -8.84
CA TYR A 62 -24.06 -3.09 -9.60
C TYR A 62 -23.72 -4.38 -8.88
N LYS A 63 -23.47 -5.44 -9.65
CA LYS A 63 -23.13 -6.76 -9.16
C LYS A 63 -21.87 -7.25 -9.82
N PHE A 64 -21.06 -7.95 -9.02
CA PHE A 64 -19.85 -8.61 -9.47
C PHE A 64 -20.08 -10.11 -9.54
N TYR A 65 -19.41 -10.80 -10.43
CA TYR A 65 -19.65 -12.20 -10.72
C TYR A 65 -18.34 -12.96 -10.83
N ASP A 66 -18.34 -14.19 -10.33
CA ASP A 66 -17.26 -15.14 -10.57
C ASP A 66 -17.27 -15.67 -12.02
N SER A 67 -16.31 -16.55 -12.34
CA SER A 67 -16.20 -17.19 -13.65
C SER A 67 -17.42 -18.07 -14.01
N LYS A 68 -18.17 -18.54 -13.01
CA LYS A 68 -19.40 -19.33 -13.19
C LYS A 68 -20.64 -18.47 -13.34
N GLY A 69 -20.52 -17.15 -13.22
CA GLY A 69 -21.64 -16.20 -13.32
C GLY A 69 -22.45 -16.08 -12.02
N GLN A 70 -21.92 -16.53 -10.90
CA GLN A 70 -22.55 -16.35 -9.60
C GLN A 70 -22.18 -14.98 -9.03
N ALA A 71 -23.19 -14.27 -8.49
CA ALA A 71 -22.96 -12.96 -7.87
C ALA A 71 -22.12 -13.13 -6.60
N ARG A 72 -21.10 -12.27 -6.47
CA ARG A 72 -20.14 -12.28 -5.35
C ARG A 72 -19.93 -10.87 -4.79
N GLU A 73 -19.48 -10.78 -3.57
CA GLU A 73 -18.90 -9.54 -3.04
C GLU A 73 -17.55 -9.28 -3.73
N CYS A 74 -17.31 -8.02 -4.11
CA CYS A 74 -16.17 -7.69 -4.97
C CYS A 74 -14.83 -7.95 -4.29
N THR A 75 -14.69 -7.57 -3.03
CA THR A 75 -13.43 -7.72 -2.28
C THR A 75 -13.11 -9.21 -2.04
N GLU A 76 -14.13 -10.04 -1.75
CA GLU A 76 -13.96 -11.49 -1.68
C GLU A 76 -13.49 -12.08 -2.99
N LEU A 77 -14.12 -11.67 -4.10
CA LEU A 77 -13.78 -12.15 -5.43
C LEU A 77 -12.33 -11.81 -5.80
N LEU A 78 -11.89 -10.59 -5.48
CA LEU A 78 -10.51 -10.16 -5.72
C LEU A 78 -9.50 -10.89 -4.81
N ASN A 79 -9.88 -11.15 -3.56
CA ASN A 79 -9.05 -11.96 -2.64
C ASN A 79 -8.90 -13.41 -3.14
N GLU A 80 -9.97 -14.03 -3.63
CA GLU A 80 -9.92 -15.38 -4.24
C GLU A 80 -9.05 -15.44 -5.50
N LEU A 81 -8.88 -14.31 -6.20
CA LEU A 81 -7.97 -14.17 -7.32
C LEU A 81 -6.50 -13.94 -6.92
N GLY A 82 -6.22 -13.92 -5.62
CA GLY A 82 -4.87 -13.79 -5.07
C GLY A 82 -4.50 -12.39 -4.59
N ALA A 83 -5.40 -11.42 -4.61
CA ALA A 83 -5.14 -10.13 -3.99
C ALA A 83 -5.06 -10.30 -2.45
N ASN A 84 -4.00 -9.76 -1.84
CA ASN A 84 -3.72 -9.85 -0.40
C ASN A 84 -3.66 -8.49 0.30
N ALA A 85 -3.94 -7.42 -0.43
CA ALA A 85 -3.97 -6.07 0.09
C ALA A 85 -5.03 -5.22 -0.61
N VAL A 86 -5.56 -4.22 0.09
CA VAL A 86 -6.42 -3.18 -0.49
C VAL A 86 -5.82 -1.81 -0.28
N ARG A 87 -6.06 -0.91 -1.23
CA ARG A 87 -5.83 0.52 -1.10
C ARG A 87 -7.17 1.24 -1.13
N LEU A 88 -7.38 2.17 -0.20
CA LEU A 88 -8.64 2.87 -0.02
C LEU A 88 -8.38 4.37 0.08
N ARG A 89 -8.88 5.15 -0.89
CA ARG A 89 -8.78 6.62 -0.84
C ARG A 89 -9.71 7.21 0.20
N VAL A 90 -9.31 8.32 0.75
CA VAL A 90 -10.06 9.08 1.74
C VAL A 90 -10.21 10.53 1.30
N TRP A 91 -11.45 11.00 1.21
CA TRP A 91 -11.80 12.41 1.03
C TRP A 91 -12.20 13.06 2.36
N VAL A 92 -12.07 14.38 2.44
CA VAL A 92 -12.32 15.09 3.70
C VAL A 92 -13.81 15.20 3.99
N ASN A 93 -14.57 15.72 3.03
CA ASN A 93 -15.99 15.96 3.20
C ASN A 93 -16.74 15.81 1.86
N PRO A 94 -16.76 14.58 1.30
CA PRO A 94 -17.38 14.32 0.01
C PRO A 94 -18.89 14.58 0.07
N ALA A 95 -19.44 15.15 -1.01
CA ALA A 95 -20.85 15.56 -1.06
C ALA A 95 -21.83 14.39 -0.83
N ASP A 96 -21.49 13.21 -1.38
CA ASP A 96 -22.35 12.02 -1.33
C ASP A 96 -21.93 11.03 -0.24
N GLY A 97 -20.91 11.36 0.55
CA GLY A 97 -20.39 10.53 1.63
C GLY A 97 -19.44 9.40 1.15
N TRP A 98 -19.39 9.07 -0.15
CA TRP A 98 -18.50 8.05 -0.67
C TRP A 98 -17.04 8.45 -0.52
N ASN A 99 -16.21 7.50 -0.08
CA ASN A 99 -14.80 7.73 0.28
C ASN A 99 -14.59 8.72 1.45
N GLY A 100 -15.65 9.08 2.17
CA GLY A 100 -15.53 9.70 3.47
C GLY A 100 -15.14 8.68 4.55
N ARG A 101 -14.84 9.17 5.76
CA ARG A 101 -14.38 8.35 6.89
C ARG A 101 -15.19 7.07 7.10
N ASP A 102 -16.52 7.18 7.20
CA ASP A 102 -17.38 6.06 7.58
C ASP A 102 -17.48 5.01 6.46
N ASP A 103 -17.49 5.43 5.21
CA ASP A 103 -17.47 4.56 4.05
C ASP A 103 -16.14 3.80 3.93
N VAL A 104 -15.02 4.47 4.19
CA VAL A 104 -13.69 3.83 4.21
C VAL A 104 -13.60 2.78 5.32
N VAL A 105 -14.18 3.02 6.50
CA VAL A 105 -14.26 2.03 7.58
C VAL A 105 -15.01 0.78 7.14
N VAL A 106 -16.12 0.93 6.41
CA VAL A 106 -16.88 -0.23 5.88
C VAL A 106 -16.02 -1.08 4.95
N LYS A 107 -15.34 -0.48 3.98
CA LYS A 107 -14.47 -1.18 3.01
C LYS A 107 -13.26 -1.83 3.71
N ALA A 108 -12.62 -1.11 4.61
CA ALA A 108 -11.46 -1.61 5.36
C ALA A 108 -11.82 -2.82 6.25
N LYS A 109 -12.99 -2.82 6.87
CA LYS A 109 -13.48 -3.99 7.63
C LYS A 109 -13.71 -5.22 6.75
N ARG A 110 -14.22 -5.06 5.53
CA ARG A 110 -14.37 -6.17 4.59
C ARG A 110 -13.01 -6.78 4.27
N ALA A 111 -12.03 -5.96 3.92
CA ALA A 111 -10.66 -6.40 3.65
C ALA A 111 -10.00 -7.08 4.86
N GLN A 112 -10.15 -6.51 6.06
CA GLN A 112 -9.63 -7.07 7.30
C GLN A 112 -10.23 -8.45 7.60
N ALA A 113 -11.51 -8.65 7.35
CA ALA A 113 -12.19 -9.94 7.55
C ALA A 113 -11.64 -11.05 6.63
N LEU A 114 -11.05 -10.67 5.51
CA LEU A 114 -10.40 -11.57 4.54
C LEU A 114 -8.89 -11.72 4.78
N GLY A 115 -8.35 -11.12 5.85
CA GLY A 115 -6.92 -11.14 6.15
C GLY A 115 -6.06 -10.28 5.22
N MET A 116 -6.67 -9.40 4.40
CA MET A 116 -5.94 -8.51 3.51
C MET A 116 -5.30 -7.35 4.28
N LYS A 117 -4.09 -6.95 3.86
CA LYS A 117 -3.43 -5.74 4.37
C LYS A 117 -4.15 -4.49 3.86
N VAL A 118 -4.16 -3.43 4.66
CA VAL A 118 -4.86 -2.18 4.33
C VAL A 118 -3.86 -1.04 4.15
N LEU A 119 -3.96 -0.35 3.01
CA LEU A 119 -3.33 0.93 2.71
C LEU A 119 -4.41 2.01 2.66
N ILE A 120 -4.26 3.06 3.46
CA ILE A 120 -5.16 4.22 3.46
C ILE A 120 -4.50 5.35 2.69
N ASP A 121 -5.21 5.90 1.71
CA ASP A 121 -4.74 6.96 0.83
C ASP A 121 -5.48 8.29 1.08
N PHE A 122 -4.85 9.23 1.75
CA PHE A 122 -5.43 10.53 2.04
C PHE A 122 -5.24 11.51 0.88
N HIS A 123 -6.33 11.90 0.23
CA HIS A 123 -6.32 12.94 -0.81
C HIS A 123 -6.23 14.37 -0.24
N TYR A 124 -6.67 14.61 0.98
CA TYR A 124 -6.82 15.92 1.59
C TYR A 124 -7.59 16.91 0.72
N SER A 125 -8.64 16.43 0.10
CA SER A 125 -9.58 17.15 -0.74
C SER A 125 -10.99 16.61 -0.47
N ASP A 126 -12.03 17.34 -0.87
CA ASP A 126 -13.41 16.85 -0.84
C ASP A 126 -13.73 15.96 -2.07
N THR A 127 -12.79 15.85 -3.00
CA THR A 127 -12.87 15.09 -4.24
C THR A 127 -11.47 14.65 -4.68
N TRP A 128 -11.30 14.32 -5.95
CA TRP A 128 -10.03 13.87 -6.53
C TRP A 128 -8.87 14.83 -6.22
N ALA A 129 -7.74 14.25 -5.81
CA ALA A 129 -6.44 14.89 -5.81
C ALA A 129 -5.53 14.09 -6.75
N ASP A 130 -4.93 14.77 -7.72
CA ASP A 130 -4.04 14.21 -8.75
C ASP A 130 -2.97 15.26 -9.14
N PRO A 131 -2.04 14.97 -10.06
CA PRO A 131 -1.00 15.93 -10.44
C PRO A 131 -1.51 17.26 -11.00
N ALA A 132 -2.77 17.34 -11.47
CA ALA A 132 -3.39 18.55 -11.98
C ALA A 132 -4.33 19.22 -10.96
N HIS A 133 -4.80 18.49 -9.97
CA HIS A 133 -5.83 18.92 -9.03
C HIS A 133 -5.44 18.59 -7.59
N GLN A 134 -5.12 19.62 -6.80
CA GLN A 134 -4.82 19.49 -5.36
C GLN A 134 -5.65 20.52 -4.58
N THR A 135 -6.98 20.42 -4.75
CA THR A 135 -7.94 21.40 -4.27
C THR A 135 -8.10 21.33 -2.76
N VAL A 136 -7.97 22.49 -2.10
CA VAL A 136 -8.22 22.61 -0.66
C VAL A 136 -9.69 22.29 -0.34
N PRO A 137 -9.98 21.44 0.66
CA PRO A 137 -11.34 21.18 1.12
C PRO A 137 -12.10 22.46 1.45
N ALA A 138 -13.40 22.49 1.17
CA ALA A 138 -14.22 23.68 1.40
C ALA A 138 -14.14 24.18 2.85
N ALA A 139 -14.13 23.25 3.82
CA ALA A 139 -14.01 23.55 5.24
C ALA A 139 -12.64 24.10 5.68
N TRP A 140 -11.63 23.98 4.81
CA TRP A 140 -10.26 24.44 5.12
C TRP A 140 -9.86 25.71 4.37
N LYS A 141 -10.73 26.23 3.50
CA LYS A 141 -10.46 27.47 2.76
C LYS A 141 -10.17 28.63 3.72
N GLY A 142 -9.18 29.45 3.36
CA GLY A 142 -8.78 30.62 4.15
C GLY A 142 -7.90 30.33 5.37
N LYS A 143 -7.59 29.05 5.66
CA LYS A 143 -6.62 28.71 6.72
C LYS A 143 -5.22 29.16 6.32
N ASP A 144 -4.49 29.72 7.27
CA ASP A 144 -3.04 29.91 7.13
C ASP A 144 -2.29 28.56 7.17
N ALA A 145 -0.97 28.60 6.96
CA ALA A 145 -0.16 27.39 6.90
C ALA A 145 -0.21 26.56 8.21
N ALA A 146 -0.20 27.20 9.36
CA ALA A 146 -0.24 26.51 10.64
C ALA A 146 -1.59 25.84 10.87
N ALA A 147 -2.70 26.57 10.62
CA ALA A 147 -4.05 26.04 10.71
C ALA A 147 -4.32 24.94 9.65
N MET A 148 -3.69 25.01 8.48
CA MET A 148 -3.77 23.97 7.46
C MET A 148 -3.06 22.68 7.91
N ALA A 149 -1.85 22.77 8.44
CA ALA A 149 -1.13 21.63 9.01
C ALA A 149 -1.92 20.99 10.16
N ALA A 150 -2.53 21.80 11.03
CA ALA A 150 -3.40 21.30 12.10
C ALA A 150 -4.65 20.59 11.56
N ALA A 151 -5.24 21.07 10.46
CA ALA A 151 -6.39 20.43 9.82
C ALA A 151 -6.00 19.08 9.17
N VAL A 152 -4.86 19.00 8.50
CA VAL A 152 -4.30 17.74 8.00
C VAL A 152 -4.13 16.72 9.13
N LYS A 153 -3.48 17.14 10.23
CA LYS A 153 -3.26 16.27 11.40
C LYS A 153 -4.57 15.77 11.99
N ALA A 154 -5.52 16.68 12.22
CA ALA A 154 -6.80 16.35 12.83
C ALA A 154 -7.62 15.38 11.98
N HIS A 155 -7.73 15.62 10.67
CA HIS A 155 -8.44 14.73 9.75
C HIS A 155 -7.79 13.34 9.68
N THR A 156 -6.47 13.28 9.57
CA THR A 156 -5.73 12.01 9.56
C THR A 156 -5.98 11.22 10.84
N GLN A 157 -5.91 11.88 12.01
CA GLN A 157 -6.19 11.24 13.30
C GLN A 157 -7.63 10.75 13.40
N ASP A 158 -8.60 11.54 12.98
CA ASP A 158 -10.03 11.18 13.04
C ASP A 158 -10.32 9.91 12.24
N VAL A 159 -9.87 9.85 10.99
CA VAL A 159 -10.07 8.66 10.13
C VAL A 159 -9.35 7.44 10.70
N LEU A 160 -8.08 7.57 11.05
CA LEU A 160 -7.29 6.44 11.56
C LEU A 160 -7.81 5.96 12.93
N GLN A 161 -8.29 6.85 13.79
CA GLN A 161 -8.91 6.46 15.05
C GLN A 161 -10.24 5.71 14.85
N ALA A 162 -11.04 6.10 13.85
CA ALA A 162 -12.26 5.39 13.48
C ALA A 162 -11.93 3.97 12.99
N LEU A 163 -10.93 3.81 12.12
CA LEU A 163 -10.45 2.50 11.66
C LEU A 163 -9.97 1.63 12.84
N LYS A 164 -9.14 2.19 13.73
CA LYS A 164 -8.63 1.48 14.91
C LYS A 164 -9.75 1.05 15.85
N SER A 165 -10.74 1.93 16.08
CA SER A 165 -11.91 1.62 16.91
C SER A 165 -12.79 0.54 16.29
N ALA A 166 -12.77 0.40 14.96
CA ALA A 166 -13.45 -0.65 14.21
C ALA A 166 -12.68 -1.97 14.14
N GLY A 167 -11.50 -2.06 14.77
CA GLY A 167 -10.65 -3.26 14.79
C GLY A 167 -9.87 -3.49 13.50
N VAL A 168 -9.71 -2.45 12.67
CA VAL A 168 -8.90 -2.55 11.44
C VAL A 168 -7.43 -2.32 11.77
N ASP A 169 -6.56 -3.18 11.26
CA ASP A 169 -5.11 -2.99 11.29
C ASP A 169 -4.64 -2.35 9.98
N VAL A 170 -3.96 -1.19 10.09
CA VAL A 170 -3.51 -0.41 8.93
C VAL A 170 -2.01 -0.60 8.75
N ALA A 171 -1.63 -1.24 7.64
CA ALA A 171 -0.23 -1.52 7.33
C ALA A 171 0.50 -0.29 6.76
N TRP A 172 -0.18 0.48 5.90
CA TRP A 172 0.41 1.62 5.20
C TRP A 172 -0.55 2.81 5.17
N VAL A 173 0.00 4.00 5.19
CA VAL A 173 -0.77 5.25 5.06
C VAL A 173 -0.07 6.18 4.09
N GLN A 174 -0.77 6.55 3.06
CA GLN A 174 -0.36 7.50 2.05
C GLN A 174 -0.78 8.92 2.50
N VAL A 175 0.18 9.81 2.65
CA VAL A 175 -0.03 11.20 3.08
C VAL A 175 -0.02 12.10 1.85
N GLY A 176 -1.19 12.31 1.28
CA GLY A 176 -1.39 12.97 -0.01
C GLY A 176 -1.29 11.98 -1.19
N ASN A 177 -2.07 12.25 -2.24
CA ASN A 177 -2.10 11.47 -3.47
C ASN A 177 -1.36 12.21 -4.60
N GLU A 178 -0.40 11.51 -5.27
CA GLU A 178 0.37 12.01 -6.42
C GLU A 178 0.93 13.43 -6.23
N VAL A 179 1.65 13.64 -5.13
CA VAL A 179 2.07 14.96 -4.63
C VAL A 179 3.31 15.55 -5.33
N THR A 180 3.63 15.16 -6.55
CA THR A 180 4.76 15.71 -7.32
C THR A 180 4.69 17.24 -7.43
N GLY A 181 3.49 17.79 -7.59
CA GLY A 181 3.23 19.23 -7.59
C GLY A 181 2.89 19.81 -6.20
N GLY A 182 2.98 19.00 -5.14
CA GLY A 182 2.53 19.35 -3.78
C GLY A 182 1.10 18.92 -3.51
N MET A 183 0.53 19.39 -2.39
CA MET A 183 -0.86 19.16 -1.99
C MET A 183 -1.47 20.45 -1.42
N LEU A 184 -2.81 20.52 -1.37
CA LEU A 184 -3.53 21.68 -0.77
C LEU A 184 -3.11 23.02 -1.42
N TRP A 185 -3.27 23.09 -2.74
CA TRP A 185 -2.88 24.31 -3.48
C TRP A 185 -3.76 25.52 -3.08
N ASN A 186 -3.18 26.75 -3.05
CA ASN A 186 -1.84 27.12 -3.48
C ASN A 186 -0.77 27.03 -2.38
N THR A 187 -1.16 26.88 -1.09
CA THR A 187 -0.22 27.01 0.02
C THR A 187 0.81 25.87 0.08
N GLY A 188 0.44 24.66 -0.31
CA GLY A 188 1.32 23.48 -0.30
C GLY A 188 1.86 23.07 -1.67
N LYS A 189 2.01 24.01 -2.62
CA LYS A 189 2.67 23.72 -3.91
C LYS A 189 4.16 23.45 -3.74
N VAL A 190 4.69 22.50 -4.52
CA VAL A 190 6.13 22.26 -4.62
C VAL A 190 6.74 23.26 -5.61
N SER A 191 6.69 24.53 -5.23
CA SER A 191 7.28 25.64 -5.99
C SER A 191 7.64 26.81 -5.08
N GLY A 192 8.77 27.48 -5.34
CA GLY A 192 9.20 28.68 -4.61
C GLY A 192 9.24 28.47 -3.09
N THR A 193 8.65 29.40 -2.34
CA THR A 193 8.61 29.38 -0.87
C THR A 193 7.59 28.39 -0.27
N SER A 194 6.69 27.86 -1.09
CA SER A 194 5.63 26.94 -0.63
C SER A 194 6.10 25.52 -0.35
N VAL A 195 7.33 25.17 -0.77
CA VAL A 195 7.90 23.83 -0.52
C VAL A 195 7.96 23.52 0.98
N GLY A 196 8.37 24.49 1.80
CA GLY A 196 8.41 24.33 3.26
C GLY A 196 7.01 24.09 3.87
N GLN A 197 5.98 24.69 3.30
CA GLN A 197 4.60 24.46 3.73
C GLN A 197 4.12 23.06 3.37
N PHE A 198 4.40 22.59 2.14
CA PHE A 198 4.14 21.20 1.74
C PHE A 198 4.77 20.21 2.72
N VAL A 199 6.07 20.39 3.03
CA VAL A 199 6.80 19.56 3.98
C VAL A 199 6.15 19.58 5.36
N SER A 200 5.70 20.74 5.83
CA SER A 200 4.98 20.89 7.11
C SER A 200 3.66 20.11 7.11
N TYR A 201 2.87 20.19 6.03
CA TYR A 201 1.62 19.45 5.90
C TYR A 201 1.84 17.94 5.88
N PHE A 202 2.84 17.49 5.10
CA PHE A 202 3.20 16.07 5.06
C PHE A 202 3.65 15.56 6.44
N HIS A 203 4.48 16.31 7.16
CA HIS A 203 4.91 15.94 8.51
C HIS A 203 3.73 15.92 9.49
N ALA A 204 2.79 16.86 9.40
CA ALA A 204 1.60 16.84 10.24
C ALA A 204 0.75 15.58 10.04
N GLY A 205 0.56 15.14 8.78
CA GLY A 205 -0.07 13.85 8.45
C GLY A 205 0.72 12.66 9.01
N ARG A 206 2.05 12.64 8.77
CA ARG A 206 2.92 11.58 9.28
C ARG A 206 2.88 11.47 10.82
N GLU A 207 2.91 12.57 11.53
CA GLU A 207 2.80 12.59 13.00
C GLU A 207 1.45 12.01 13.46
N ALA A 208 0.36 12.34 12.76
CA ALA A 208 -0.95 11.78 13.03
C ALA A 208 -0.98 10.26 12.84
N VAL A 209 -0.38 9.76 11.76
CA VAL A 209 -0.24 8.31 11.50
C VAL A 209 0.48 7.63 12.65
N LYS A 210 1.66 8.13 13.02
CA LYS A 210 2.49 7.52 14.08
C LYS A 210 1.87 7.61 15.47
N ALA A 211 1.01 8.59 15.71
CA ALA A 211 0.28 8.71 16.97
C ALA A 211 -0.84 7.66 17.12
N VAL A 212 -1.47 7.22 16.03
CA VAL A 212 -2.57 6.25 16.05
C VAL A 212 -2.06 4.82 15.77
N TYR A 213 -1.24 4.67 14.74
CA TYR A 213 -0.63 3.42 14.30
C TYR A 213 0.91 3.56 14.24
N PRO A 214 1.63 3.37 15.35
CA PRO A 214 3.10 3.57 15.41
C PRO A 214 3.87 2.75 14.37
N ASP A 215 3.39 1.53 14.08
CA ASP A 215 4.04 0.56 13.20
C ASP A 215 3.69 0.75 11.72
N ALA A 216 2.56 1.40 11.40
CA ALA A 216 2.16 1.69 10.03
C ALA A 216 3.23 2.49 9.29
N LYS A 217 3.53 2.10 8.03
CA LYS A 217 4.52 2.79 7.22
C LYS A 217 3.88 3.94 6.45
N VAL A 218 4.54 5.08 6.48
CA VAL A 218 4.08 6.29 5.77
C VAL A 218 4.63 6.30 4.34
N VAL A 219 3.73 6.39 3.38
CA VAL A 219 4.03 6.37 1.95
C VAL A 219 4.03 7.79 1.39
N LEU A 220 5.10 8.16 0.68
CA LEU A 220 5.18 9.35 -0.17
C LEU A 220 4.82 8.93 -1.60
N HIS A 221 3.71 9.42 -2.15
CA HIS A 221 3.21 9.00 -3.45
C HIS A 221 3.49 10.03 -4.55
N ILE A 222 4.17 9.58 -5.61
CA ILE A 222 4.57 10.38 -6.78
C ILE A 222 4.02 9.73 -8.04
N ASP A 223 3.53 10.54 -8.97
CA ASP A 223 3.07 10.09 -10.27
C ASP A 223 4.23 9.70 -11.22
N ASN A 224 3.88 9.05 -12.34
CA ASN A 224 4.82 8.76 -13.42
C ASN A 224 6.13 8.08 -13.00
N GLY A 225 6.06 6.96 -12.27
CA GLY A 225 7.22 6.22 -11.73
C GLY A 225 8.29 5.79 -12.75
N TRP A 226 8.01 5.92 -14.05
CA TRP A 226 8.97 5.68 -15.12
C TRP A 226 9.84 6.92 -15.47
N LYS A 227 9.43 8.15 -15.10
CA LYS A 227 10.13 9.40 -15.41
C LYS A 227 11.24 9.71 -14.40
N MET A 228 12.40 9.07 -14.54
CA MET A 228 13.53 9.23 -13.61
C MET A 228 13.94 10.68 -13.37
N GLU A 229 13.87 11.53 -14.39
CA GLU A 229 14.22 12.95 -14.26
C GLU A 229 13.31 13.67 -13.24
N THR A 230 11.99 13.48 -13.38
CA THR A 230 10.99 14.04 -12.44
C THR A 230 11.18 13.49 -11.03
N LEU A 231 11.38 12.17 -10.91
CA LEU A 231 11.62 11.52 -9.63
C LEU A 231 12.87 12.05 -8.93
N ASN A 232 13.98 12.16 -9.65
CA ASN A 232 15.24 12.69 -9.10
C ASN A 232 15.11 14.17 -8.69
N TRP A 233 14.48 14.99 -9.51
CA TRP A 233 14.21 16.39 -9.17
C TRP A 233 13.42 16.49 -7.86
N PHE A 234 12.26 15.83 -7.79
CA PHE A 234 11.38 15.91 -6.63
C PHE A 234 12.05 15.35 -5.37
N LEU A 235 12.59 14.13 -5.44
CA LEU A 235 13.18 13.46 -4.28
C LEU A 235 14.43 14.17 -3.76
N THR A 236 15.24 14.76 -4.65
CA THR A 236 16.39 15.59 -4.24
C THR A 236 15.92 16.85 -3.51
N LEU A 237 14.88 17.50 -4.02
CA LEU A 237 14.28 18.67 -3.36
C LEU A 237 13.68 18.26 -1.99
N MET A 238 12.95 17.16 -1.90
CA MET A 238 12.41 16.68 -0.63
C MET A 238 13.51 16.33 0.38
N LYS A 239 14.59 15.71 -0.08
CA LYS A 239 15.76 15.42 0.75
C LYS A 239 16.40 16.69 1.31
N SER A 240 16.51 17.75 0.50
CA SER A 240 17.06 19.04 0.95
C SER A 240 16.18 19.73 2.00
N HIS A 241 14.88 19.44 2.03
CA HIS A 241 13.93 19.89 3.04
C HIS A 241 13.68 18.88 4.17
N SER A 242 14.49 17.82 4.24
CA SER A 242 14.42 16.78 5.29
C SER A 242 13.06 16.12 5.42
N LEU A 243 12.33 15.92 4.29
CA LEU A 243 11.05 15.22 4.30
C LEU A 243 11.21 13.78 4.82
N GLN A 244 10.41 13.41 5.79
CA GLN A 244 10.45 12.09 6.44
C GLN A 244 9.30 11.19 5.95
N TYR A 245 9.63 10.09 5.28
CA TYR A 245 8.70 9.05 4.86
C TYR A 245 9.35 7.67 4.98
N ASP A 246 8.55 6.61 4.94
CA ASP A 246 9.03 5.24 5.12
C ASP A 246 9.14 4.49 3.77
N ILE A 247 8.22 4.73 2.84
CA ILE A 247 8.10 4.05 1.53
C ILE A 247 7.91 5.09 0.43
N LEU A 248 8.53 4.86 -0.73
CA LEU A 248 8.25 5.60 -1.95
C LEU A 248 7.16 4.88 -2.75
N GLY A 249 5.97 5.47 -2.81
CA GLY A 249 4.85 5.02 -3.64
C GLY A 249 4.90 5.65 -5.03
N LEU A 250 4.63 4.88 -6.07
CA LEU A 250 4.68 5.36 -7.45
C LEU A 250 3.41 4.95 -8.21
N SER A 251 2.98 5.79 -9.17
CA SER A 251 1.96 5.44 -10.16
C SER A 251 2.60 5.04 -11.49
N LEU A 252 1.96 4.10 -12.20
CA LEU A 252 2.37 3.68 -13.52
C LEU A 252 1.15 3.36 -14.41
N TYR A 253 0.85 4.26 -15.34
CA TYR A 253 -0.11 4.07 -16.41
C TYR A 253 0.64 4.03 -17.75
N PRO A 254 1.22 2.88 -18.13
CA PRO A 254 2.21 2.82 -19.21
C PRO A 254 1.60 3.02 -20.60
N SER A 255 0.32 2.74 -20.75
CA SER A 255 -0.43 2.84 -22.01
C SER A 255 -1.61 3.83 -21.88
N TYR A 256 -1.36 5.02 -21.33
CA TYR A 256 -2.37 6.07 -21.24
C TYR A 256 -2.71 6.61 -22.64
N TRP A 257 -4.01 6.86 -22.91
CA TRP A 257 -4.48 7.34 -24.21
C TRP A 257 -3.79 8.65 -24.59
N GLU A 258 -3.12 8.65 -25.73
CA GLU A 258 -2.44 9.83 -26.27
C GLU A 258 -2.44 9.78 -27.81
N ASN A 259 -2.56 10.94 -28.46
CA ASN A 259 -2.49 11.08 -29.94
C ASN A 259 -3.41 10.11 -30.70
N GLY A 260 -4.60 9.79 -30.15
CA GLY A 260 -5.59 8.94 -30.81
C GLY A 260 -5.34 7.43 -30.71
N ALA A 261 -4.41 6.99 -29.84
CA ALA A 261 -4.09 5.57 -29.65
C ALA A 261 -3.63 5.27 -28.21
N TYR A 262 -3.62 3.99 -27.87
CA TYR A 262 -2.90 3.48 -26.69
C TYR A 262 -1.47 3.12 -27.10
N PRO A 263 -0.44 3.79 -26.55
CA PRO A 263 0.96 3.49 -26.87
C PRO A 263 1.39 2.12 -26.37
N ASP A 264 2.49 1.59 -26.90
CA ASP A 264 3.13 0.39 -26.37
C ASP A 264 3.55 0.60 -24.91
N TRP A 265 3.09 -0.29 -24.04
CA TRP A 265 3.38 -0.25 -22.60
C TRP A 265 4.84 -0.61 -22.27
N THR A 266 5.50 -1.39 -23.15
CA THR A 266 6.79 -2.03 -22.86
C THR A 266 7.90 -1.06 -22.46
N PRO A 267 8.12 0.08 -23.15
CA PRO A 267 9.19 1.00 -22.78
C PRO A 267 9.03 1.59 -21.38
N LYS A 268 7.81 2.05 -21.04
CA LYS A 268 7.54 2.67 -19.74
C LYS A 268 7.65 1.66 -18.58
N VAL A 269 7.16 0.43 -18.78
CA VAL A 269 7.28 -0.64 -17.77
C VAL A 269 8.72 -1.05 -17.55
N LYS A 270 9.51 -1.25 -18.61
CA LYS A 270 10.94 -1.58 -18.49
C LYS A 270 11.71 -0.45 -17.79
N GLN A 271 11.41 0.80 -18.13
CA GLN A 271 12.02 1.95 -17.48
C GLN A 271 11.65 2.01 -16.00
N PHE A 272 10.38 1.80 -15.63
CA PHE A 272 9.94 1.72 -14.23
C PHE A 272 10.73 0.66 -13.46
N VAL A 273 10.79 -0.56 -13.97
CA VAL A 273 11.52 -1.66 -13.31
C VAL A 273 13.01 -1.31 -13.14
N SER A 274 13.64 -0.70 -14.16
CA SER A 274 15.05 -0.28 -14.05
C SER A 274 15.27 0.89 -13.10
N ASN A 275 14.25 1.72 -12.85
CA ASN A 275 14.32 2.83 -11.91
C ASN A 275 14.35 2.34 -10.44
N VAL A 276 13.67 1.25 -10.11
CA VAL A 276 13.52 0.76 -8.73
C VAL A 276 14.85 0.63 -7.99
N PRO A 277 15.84 -0.14 -8.47
CA PRO A 277 17.12 -0.29 -7.75
C PRO A 277 17.90 1.02 -7.64
N VAL A 278 17.76 1.91 -8.63
CA VAL A 278 18.41 3.24 -8.61
C VAL A 278 17.80 4.12 -7.53
N LEU A 279 16.47 4.15 -7.41
CA LEU A 279 15.74 4.90 -6.39
C LEU A 279 16.08 4.39 -4.99
N VAL A 280 16.05 3.07 -4.78
CA VAL A 280 16.45 2.46 -3.50
C VAL A 280 17.87 2.85 -3.13
N LYS A 281 18.82 2.73 -4.06
CA LYS A 281 20.23 3.10 -3.82
C LYS A 281 20.41 4.56 -3.46
N ASN A 282 19.73 5.48 -4.16
CA ASN A 282 19.96 6.93 -4.03
C ASN A 282 19.23 7.54 -2.82
N TYR A 283 18.08 7.00 -2.46
CA TYR A 283 17.20 7.57 -1.44
C TYR A 283 17.02 6.67 -0.20
N GLY A 284 17.51 5.43 -0.23
CA GLY A 284 17.51 4.53 0.93
C GLY A 284 16.12 4.14 1.43
N LYS A 285 15.12 4.11 0.53
CA LYS A 285 13.74 3.77 0.86
C LYS A 285 13.24 2.64 -0.03
N PRO A 286 12.47 1.69 0.51
CA PRO A 286 11.77 0.73 -0.31
C PRO A 286 10.75 1.42 -1.23
N VAL A 287 10.45 0.77 -2.35
CA VAL A 287 9.53 1.25 -3.39
C VAL A 287 8.28 0.36 -3.41
N MET A 288 7.13 0.94 -3.69
CA MET A 288 5.87 0.24 -3.91
C MET A 288 5.16 0.87 -5.13
N LEU A 289 4.65 0.05 -6.03
CA LEU A 289 3.77 0.51 -7.09
C LEU A 289 2.35 0.60 -6.53
N VAL A 290 1.95 1.78 -6.09
CA VAL A 290 0.66 1.99 -5.40
C VAL A 290 -0.51 2.26 -6.34
N GLU A 291 -0.23 2.56 -7.62
CA GLU A 291 -1.21 2.62 -8.69
C GLU A 291 -0.66 2.03 -9.98
N PHE A 292 -1.38 1.07 -10.53
CA PHE A 292 -1.16 0.52 -11.85
C PHE A 292 -2.50 0.42 -12.58
N GLY A 293 -2.55 0.85 -13.82
CA GLY A 293 -3.73 0.70 -14.66
C GLY A 293 -3.34 0.58 -16.14
N MET A 294 -4.11 -0.24 -16.86
CA MET A 294 -3.95 -0.47 -18.30
C MET A 294 -5.30 -0.41 -18.99
N PRO A 295 -5.36 -0.08 -20.31
CA PRO A 295 -6.64 0.00 -21.01
C PRO A 295 -7.49 -1.27 -20.82
N ALA A 296 -8.72 -1.12 -20.32
CA ALA A 296 -9.67 -2.21 -20.09
C ALA A 296 -9.98 -3.02 -21.36
N SER A 297 -9.84 -2.37 -22.54
CA SER A 297 -9.96 -3.02 -23.86
C SER A 297 -8.77 -3.93 -24.22
N GLN A 298 -7.71 -3.98 -23.41
CA GLN A 298 -6.48 -4.74 -23.68
C GLN A 298 -6.06 -5.60 -22.47
N PRO A 299 -6.94 -6.46 -21.94
CA PRO A 299 -6.68 -7.18 -20.68
C PRO A 299 -5.45 -8.11 -20.73
N ASP A 300 -5.18 -8.73 -21.89
CA ASP A 300 -4.00 -9.61 -22.02
C ASP A 300 -2.69 -8.82 -22.00
N LYS A 301 -2.68 -7.58 -22.52
CA LYS A 301 -1.52 -6.70 -22.41
C LYS A 301 -1.35 -6.20 -20.97
N ALA A 302 -2.47 -5.92 -20.28
CA ALA A 302 -2.43 -5.58 -18.87
C ALA A 302 -1.82 -6.72 -18.03
N ALA A 303 -2.27 -7.96 -18.27
CA ALA A 303 -1.70 -9.15 -17.65
C ALA A 303 -0.18 -9.29 -17.94
N ALA A 304 0.24 -9.11 -19.20
CA ALA A 304 1.64 -9.20 -19.58
C ALA A 304 2.51 -8.14 -18.90
N ALA A 305 2.02 -6.90 -18.82
CA ALA A 305 2.72 -5.80 -18.16
C ALA A 305 2.85 -6.02 -16.65
N LEU A 306 1.74 -6.40 -16.00
CA LEU A 306 1.69 -6.66 -14.56
C LEU A 306 2.57 -7.87 -14.18
N ARG A 307 2.49 -8.96 -14.94
CA ARG A 307 3.37 -10.15 -14.77
C ARG A 307 4.83 -9.78 -14.90
N TYR A 308 5.20 -9.01 -15.92
CA TYR A 308 6.58 -8.55 -16.08
C TYR A 308 7.07 -7.77 -14.86
N ILE A 309 6.26 -6.84 -14.33
CA ILE A 309 6.62 -6.08 -13.13
C ILE A 309 6.83 -7.04 -11.95
N ILE A 310 5.87 -7.91 -11.66
CA ILE A 310 5.93 -8.86 -10.54
C ILE A 310 7.16 -9.76 -10.66
N ASP A 311 7.37 -10.38 -11.82
CA ASP A 311 8.48 -11.32 -12.01
C ASP A 311 9.88 -10.68 -11.89
N GLN A 312 10.00 -9.41 -12.28
CA GLN A 312 11.25 -8.67 -12.15
C GLN A 312 11.49 -8.10 -10.75
N THR A 313 10.48 -8.05 -9.90
CA THR A 313 10.58 -7.32 -8.62
C THR A 313 10.24 -8.16 -7.39
N LYS A 314 9.51 -9.26 -7.50
CA LYS A 314 9.04 -10.07 -6.35
C LYS A 314 10.15 -10.63 -5.44
N ASN A 315 11.36 -10.80 -5.97
CA ASN A 315 12.53 -11.27 -5.22
C ASN A 315 13.42 -10.11 -4.72
N ASN A 316 12.95 -8.89 -4.79
CA ASN A 316 13.67 -7.71 -4.31
C ASN A 316 12.99 -7.21 -3.04
N ASP A 317 13.56 -7.47 -1.86
CA ASP A 317 13.04 -7.07 -0.54
C ASP A 317 12.79 -5.56 -0.41
N SER A 318 13.38 -4.75 -1.30
CA SER A 318 13.17 -3.32 -1.36
C SER A 318 12.03 -2.90 -2.29
N PHE A 319 11.32 -3.85 -2.93
CA PHE A 319 10.11 -3.61 -3.68
C PHE A 319 8.94 -4.34 -3.04
N LEU A 320 8.03 -3.59 -2.43
CA LEU A 320 7.06 -4.14 -1.48
C LEU A 320 5.77 -4.66 -2.12
N GLY A 321 5.56 -4.40 -3.40
CA GLY A 321 4.38 -4.90 -4.10
C GLY A 321 3.79 -3.93 -5.12
N VAL A 322 2.67 -4.36 -5.69
CA VAL A 322 1.91 -3.65 -6.73
C VAL A 322 0.45 -3.54 -6.34
N PHE A 323 -0.21 -2.42 -6.71
CA PHE A 323 -1.64 -2.22 -6.56
C PHE A 323 -2.26 -1.90 -7.92
N TYR A 324 -3.25 -2.72 -8.34
CA TYR A 324 -4.08 -2.40 -9.50
C TYR A 324 -5.13 -1.38 -9.07
N TRP A 325 -5.18 -0.23 -9.76
CA TRP A 325 -6.08 0.85 -9.39
C TRP A 325 -7.48 0.60 -9.95
N GLU A 326 -8.48 0.53 -9.06
CA GLU A 326 -9.91 0.36 -9.34
C GLU A 326 -10.17 -0.73 -10.41
N PRO A 327 -9.72 -1.98 -10.19
CA PRO A 327 -9.90 -3.03 -11.19
C PRO A 327 -11.37 -3.30 -11.52
N GLU A 328 -12.28 -3.13 -10.57
CA GLU A 328 -13.71 -3.37 -10.71
C GLU A 328 -14.45 -2.28 -11.50
N ALA A 329 -13.84 -1.12 -11.68
CA ALA A 329 -14.46 0.01 -12.35
C ALA A 329 -14.54 -0.21 -13.87
N GLU A 330 -15.68 0.11 -14.44
CA GLU A 330 -15.95 0.00 -15.89
C GLU A 330 -16.41 1.35 -16.44
N HIS A 331 -16.12 1.63 -17.72
CA HIS A 331 -16.45 2.90 -18.38
C HIS A 331 -17.91 3.29 -18.24
N ASP A 332 -18.81 2.38 -18.57
CA ASP A 332 -20.27 2.59 -18.58
C ASP A 332 -20.87 2.77 -17.18
N ARG A 333 -20.08 2.53 -16.13
CA ARG A 333 -20.48 2.60 -14.72
C ARG A 333 -19.83 3.76 -13.97
N CYS A 334 -18.53 3.92 -14.15
CA CYS A 334 -17.72 4.88 -13.41
C CYS A 334 -16.99 5.89 -14.30
N GLY A 335 -17.09 5.75 -15.63
CA GLY A 335 -16.34 6.58 -16.58
C GLY A 335 -14.84 6.29 -16.61
N TYR A 336 -14.41 5.11 -16.14
CA TYR A 336 -13.00 4.73 -16.04
C TYR A 336 -12.63 3.66 -17.07
N ASP A 337 -11.58 3.93 -17.85
CA ASP A 337 -11.17 3.11 -19.00
C ASP A 337 -10.01 2.14 -18.75
N TYR A 338 -9.49 2.08 -17.51
CA TYR A 338 -8.27 1.34 -17.19
C TYR A 338 -8.48 0.27 -16.12
N GLY A 339 -9.74 -0.15 -15.90
CA GLY A 339 -10.10 -1.23 -15.01
C GLY A 339 -9.74 -2.62 -15.56
N ALA A 340 -10.05 -3.65 -14.80
CA ALA A 340 -9.75 -5.05 -15.10
C ALA A 340 -10.99 -5.95 -15.08
N PHE A 341 -12.18 -5.37 -15.11
CA PHE A 341 -13.45 -6.09 -15.19
C PHE A 341 -14.16 -5.80 -16.53
N SER A 342 -15.02 -6.72 -16.91
CA SER A 342 -15.93 -6.58 -18.05
C SER A 342 -17.26 -7.27 -17.78
N GLY A 343 -18.36 -6.53 -17.82
CA GLY A 343 -19.69 -7.01 -17.46
C GLY A 343 -19.78 -7.50 -16.01
N GLY A 344 -19.05 -6.87 -15.09
CA GLY A 344 -18.96 -7.23 -13.67
C GLY A 344 -18.09 -8.46 -13.38
N LYS A 345 -17.31 -8.97 -14.34
CA LYS A 345 -16.42 -10.12 -14.18
C LYS A 345 -14.97 -9.74 -14.33
N PRO A 346 -14.07 -10.29 -13.50
CA PRO A 346 -12.64 -10.13 -13.69
C PRO A 346 -12.18 -10.63 -15.06
N THR A 347 -11.26 -9.92 -15.69
CA THR A 347 -10.60 -10.30 -16.95
C THR A 347 -9.23 -10.94 -16.68
N SER A 348 -8.54 -11.36 -17.75
CA SER A 348 -7.16 -11.87 -17.68
C SER A 348 -6.16 -10.86 -17.11
N ALA A 349 -6.51 -9.56 -17.04
CA ALA A 349 -5.64 -8.52 -16.47
C ALA A 349 -5.19 -8.82 -15.02
N LEU A 350 -6.01 -9.56 -14.25
CA LEU A 350 -5.74 -9.93 -12.85
C LEU A 350 -5.11 -11.34 -12.70
N ASP A 351 -4.90 -12.10 -13.78
CA ASP A 351 -4.29 -13.44 -13.69
C ASP A 351 -2.90 -13.45 -13.04
N PRO A 352 -2.05 -12.40 -13.16
CA PRO A 352 -0.76 -12.37 -12.46
C PRO A 352 -0.84 -12.38 -10.93
N PHE A 353 -2.00 -12.14 -10.35
CA PHE A 353 -2.18 -12.24 -8.89
C PHE A 353 -2.41 -13.66 -8.39
N LYS A 354 -2.82 -14.57 -9.28
CA LYS A 354 -3.09 -15.98 -8.96
C LYS A 354 -1.84 -16.82 -8.72
N ASP A 355 -0.67 -16.34 -9.22
CA ASP A 355 0.60 -17.08 -9.24
C ASP A 355 1.48 -16.78 -8.03
#